data_b9bfd16a5b2c6ac7ce960e65efaccb2b
#
_entry.id   b9bfd16a5b2c6ac7ce960e65efaccb2b
#
_cell.length_a   1.000
_cell.length_b   1.000
_cell.length_c   1.000
_cell.angle_alpha   90.00
_cell.angle_beta   90.00
_cell.angle_gamma   90.00
#
_symmetry.space_group_name_H-M   'P 1'
#
loop_
_entity.id
_entity.type
_entity.pdbx_description
1 polymer ?
#
loop_
_entity_poly.entity_id
_entity_poly.type
_entity_poly.pdbx_seq_one_letter_code
_entity_poly.pdbx_strand_id
1 'polypeptide(L)'
;MTAGNPYERFADGRPKVPDAVLEEVKLLTQEDVLNVLTAKGHPNHFEGNWHVLHPGKKLVGRVVTAQYMPVRADLAKISDEEAVKRGWSTSPNQRVIDQLQPGDVLVVDLFGKVAGGTFVGDNLATAIFAATGNGFVIDGSVRDLDGIFPLDMGAYFRSVHPSAIRDVMLTGYNVPIRIGGVTVMPGDVVLGDREGVSFLAPEHLQAVLERAEETRIHDEWTKAKFLTGKYKSTDLYPRPKDPALVKEYEAYKASKMKRRN
;
A
#
# COMPACT_ATOMS: atom_id res chain seq x y z
N MET A 1 -2.86 10.43 16.22
CA MET A 1 -1.74 10.51 15.30
C MET A 1 -2.13 11.01 13.90
N THR A 2 -3.26 10.69 13.36
CA THR A 2 -3.74 11.16 12.04
C THR A 2 -4.76 12.30 12.22
N ALA A 3 -4.31 13.46 12.73
CA ALA A 3 -5.18 14.60 13.08
C ALA A 3 -5.88 15.21 11.86
N GLY A 4 -5.23 15.22 10.69
CA GLY A 4 -5.81 15.72 9.44
C GLY A 4 -6.78 14.77 8.74
N ASN A 5 -7.05 13.57 9.31
CA ASN A 5 -7.94 12.60 8.71
C ASN A 5 -9.39 13.14 8.57
N PRO A 6 -9.97 13.16 7.36
CA PRO A 6 -11.31 13.66 7.13
C PRO A 6 -12.42 12.61 7.34
N TYR A 7 -12.05 11.32 7.55
CA TYR A 7 -13.00 10.22 7.64
C TYR A 7 -13.32 9.86 9.10
N GLU A 8 -14.39 9.11 9.30
CA GLU A 8 -14.68 8.45 10.58
C GLU A 8 -13.52 7.53 11.01
N ARG A 9 -13.59 7.02 12.24
CA ARG A 9 -12.59 6.08 12.76
C ARG A 9 -13.21 4.73 13.13
N PHE A 10 -12.44 3.69 12.94
CA PHE A 10 -12.72 2.40 13.54
C PHE A 10 -12.58 2.46 15.06
N ALA A 11 -13.09 1.44 15.77
CA ALA A 11 -12.96 1.33 17.21
C ALA A 11 -11.50 1.29 17.70
N ASP A 12 -10.57 0.83 16.86
CA ASP A 12 -9.13 0.80 17.11
C ASP A 12 -8.44 2.16 16.85
N GLY A 13 -9.19 3.19 16.45
CA GLY A 13 -8.73 4.55 16.21
C GLY A 13 -8.18 4.82 14.80
N ARG A 14 -8.05 3.79 13.93
CA ARG A 14 -7.60 3.98 12.55
C ARG A 14 -8.64 4.74 11.72
N PRO A 15 -8.21 5.61 10.76
CA PRO A 15 -9.10 6.17 9.76
C PRO A 15 -9.91 5.11 9.00
N LYS A 16 -11.22 5.33 8.89
CA LYS A 16 -12.15 4.46 8.15
C LYS A 16 -12.37 5.03 6.75
N VAL A 17 -11.33 4.98 5.90
CA VAL A 17 -11.45 5.38 4.50
C VAL A 17 -12.52 4.52 3.81
N PRO A 18 -13.52 5.10 3.13
CA PRO A 18 -14.59 4.36 2.48
C PRO A 18 -14.09 3.41 1.38
N ASP A 19 -14.73 2.26 1.20
CA ASP A 19 -14.36 1.30 0.15
C ASP A 19 -14.46 1.91 -1.25
N ALA A 20 -15.43 2.79 -1.49
CA ALA A 20 -15.54 3.52 -2.76
C ALA A 20 -14.28 4.34 -3.09
N VAL A 21 -13.66 4.97 -2.09
CA VAL A 21 -12.39 5.70 -2.25
C VAL A 21 -11.24 4.74 -2.55
N LEU A 22 -11.22 3.56 -1.89
CA LEU A 22 -10.21 2.53 -2.17
C LEU A 22 -10.31 2.01 -3.62
N GLU A 23 -11.52 1.87 -4.17
CA GLU A 23 -11.71 1.48 -5.58
C GLU A 23 -11.16 2.55 -6.53
N GLU A 24 -11.31 3.84 -6.22
CA GLU A 24 -10.70 4.90 -7.01
C GLU A 24 -9.16 4.89 -6.92
N VAL A 25 -8.60 4.60 -5.74
CA VAL A 25 -7.14 4.45 -5.56
C VAL A 25 -6.56 3.33 -6.43
N LYS A 26 -7.31 2.27 -6.74
CA LYS A 26 -6.86 1.22 -7.66
C LYS A 26 -6.57 1.72 -9.08
N LEU A 27 -7.09 2.87 -9.46
CA LEU A 27 -6.85 3.48 -10.78
C LEU A 27 -5.56 4.31 -10.84
N LEU A 28 -4.96 4.64 -9.68
CA LEU A 28 -3.75 5.44 -9.57
C LEU A 28 -2.50 4.67 -10.03
N THR A 29 -1.48 5.43 -10.44
CA THR A 29 -0.10 4.97 -10.62
C THR A 29 0.78 5.47 -9.47
N GLN A 30 2.00 4.94 -9.33
CA GLN A 30 2.97 5.47 -8.37
C GLN A 30 3.36 6.92 -8.68
N GLU A 31 3.41 7.29 -9.96
CA GLU A 31 3.71 8.67 -10.37
C GLU A 31 2.62 9.66 -9.93
N ASP A 32 1.33 9.28 -10.03
CA ASP A 32 0.22 10.11 -9.55
C ASP A 32 0.39 10.45 -8.06
N VAL A 33 0.75 9.45 -7.26
CA VAL A 33 0.98 9.59 -5.83
C VAL A 33 2.22 10.45 -5.54
N LEU A 34 3.35 10.14 -6.19
CA LEU A 34 4.63 10.79 -6.00
C LEU A 34 4.54 12.31 -6.19
N ASN A 35 3.94 12.73 -7.30
CA ASN A 35 3.87 14.14 -7.66
C ASN A 35 3.09 14.97 -6.62
N VAL A 36 1.99 14.43 -6.12
CA VAL A 36 1.13 15.14 -5.15
C VAL A 36 1.73 15.10 -3.75
N LEU A 37 2.15 13.94 -3.27
CA LEU A 37 2.65 13.80 -1.91
C LEU A 37 3.97 14.56 -1.71
N THR A 38 4.86 14.56 -2.68
CA THR A 38 6.10 15.37 -2.64
C THR A 38 5.78 16.86 -2.53
N ALA A 39 4.84 17.36 -3.33
CA ALA A 39 4.40 18.75 -3.28
C ALA A 39 3.71 19.12 -1.95
N LYS A 40 3.14 18.14 -1.25
CA LYS A 40 2.50 18.29 0.07
C LYS A 40 3.49 18.15 1.25
N GLY A 41 4.79 17.98 0.98
CA GLY A 41 5.82 17.81 2.01
C GLY A 41 6.00 16.39 2.53
N HIS A 42 5.49 15.38 1.80
CA HIS A 42 5.65 13.95 2.09
C HIS A 42 6.55 13.27 1.03
N PRO A 43 7.87 13.57 0.98
CA PRO A 43 8.75 13.03 -0.06
C PRO A 43 9.02 11.52 0.11
N ASN A 44 8.96 11.01 1.34
CA ASN A 44 9.25 9.62 1.68
C ASN A 44 7.97 8.82 1.89
N HIS A 45 7.28 8.47 0.81
CA HIS A 45 6.02 7.73 0.83
C HIS A 45 6.05 6.47 -0.04
N PHE A 46 7.12 6.25 -0.79
CA PHE A 46 7.30 5.12 -1.71
C PHE A 46 8.47 4.24 -1.28
N GLU A 47 8.29 2.94 -1.38
CA GLU A 47 9.34 1.94 -1.17
C GLU A 47 9.31 0.90 -2.30
N GLY A 48 10.48 0.65 -2.87
CA GLY A 48 10.71 -0.32 -3.95
C GLY A 48 11.44 -1.58 -3.50
N ASN A 49 12.01 -2.31 -4.48
CA ASN A 49 12.86 -3.50 -4.26
C ASN A 49 12.12 -4.65 -3.54
N TRP A 50 10.91 -4.93 -3.96
CA TRP A 50 10.09 -6.02 -3.45
C TRP A 50 10.12 -7.25 -4.36
N HIS A 51 10.04 -8.43 -3.76
CA HIS A 51 9.43 -9.57 -4.43
C HIS A 51 7.92 -9.33 -4.43
N VAL A 52 7.31 -9.38 -5.63
CA VAL A 52 5.87 -9.18 -5.81
C VAL A 52 5.25 -10.49 -6.26
N LEU A 53 4.33 -11.03 -5.48
CA LEU A 53 3.71 -12.32 -5.78
C LEU A 53 2.97 -12.31 -7.12
N HIS A 54 2.13 -11.30 -7.34
CA HIS A 54 1.35 -11.11 -8.55
C HIS A 54 1.58 -9.71 -9.13
N PRO A 55 2.61 -9.52 -9.99
CA PRO A 55 2.98 -8.19 -10.52
C PRO A 55 1.87 -7.46 -11.30
N GLY A 56 0.85 -8.20 -11.76
CA GLY A 56 -0.32 -7.63 -12.45
C GLY A 56 -1.45 -7.19 -11.54
N LYS A 57 -1.40 -7.53 -10.25
CA LYS A 57 -2.45 -7.25 -9.28
C LYS A 57 -2.07 -6.09 -8.39
N LYS A 58 -2.93 -5.07 -8.32
CA LYS A 58 -2.73 -3.98 -7.37
C LYS A 58 -3.13 -4.39 -5.95
N LEU A 59 -2.38 -3.91 -4.97
CA LEU A 59 -2.69 -4.01 -3.57
C LEU A 59 -3.21 -2.65 -3.09
N VAL A 60 -4.47 -2.56 -2.69
CA VAL A 60 -5.06 -1.33 -2.14
C VAL A 60 -5.90 -1.67 -0.92
N GLY A 61 -5.67 -0.97 0.18
CA GLY A 61 -6.46 -1.13 1.39
C GLY A 61 -5.98 -0.25 2.53
N ARG A 62 -6.67 -0.35 3.66
CA ARG A 62 -6.36 0.39 4.89
C ARG A 62 -5.26 -0.33 5.66
N VAL A 63 -4.20 0.38 6.00
CA VAL A 63 -3.02 -0.19 6.65
C VAL A 63 -3.31 -0.57 8.11
N VAL A 64 -2.98 -1.81 8.44
CA VAL A 64 -2.77 -2.29 9.82
C VAL A 64 -1.28 -2.49 10.00
N THR A 65 -0.68 -1.80 10.96
CA THR A 65 0.76 -1.85 11.19
C THR A 65 1.14 -2.81 12.29
N ALA A 66 2.26 -3.53 12.09
CA ALA A 66 2.89 -4.35 13.11
C ALA A 66 4.40 -4.14 13.10
N GLN A 67 4.97 -3.84 14.27
CA GLN A 67 6.40 -3.63 14.46
C GLN A 67 7.01 -4.78 15.25
N TYR A 68 8.10 -5.29 14.71
CA TYR A 68 8.90 -6.33 15.36
C TYR A 68 10.32 -5.84 15.61
N MET A 69 10.92 -6.37 16.65
CA MET A 69 12.33 -6.16 16.97
C MET A 69 13.01 -7.51 17.30
N PRO A 70 14.35 -7.58 17.23
CA PRO A 70 15.07 -8.73 17.79
C PRO A 70 14.64 -9.02 19.19
N VAL A 71 14.48 -10.32 19.52
CA VAL A 71 13.98 -10.72 20.83
C VAL A 71 14.88 -10.22 21.98
N ARG A 72 14.24 -9.70 22.99
CA ARG A 72 14.82 -9.37 24.28
C ARG A 72 13.92 -9.98 25.34
N ALA A 73 14.42 -10.97 26.06
CA ALA A 73 13.61 -11.90 26.86
C ALA A 73 12.75 -11.20 27.95
N ASP A 74 13.29 -10.15 28.57
CA ASP A 74 12.57 -9.36 29.57
C ASP A 74 11.35 -8.63 28.98
N LEU A 75 11.51 -8.03 27.78
CA LEU A 75 10.43 -7.34 27.08
C LEU A 75 9.46 -8.30 26.41
N ALA A 76 9.95 -9.40 25.83
CA ALA A 76 9.12 -10.43 25.23
C ALA A 76 8.13 -11.02 26.24
N LYS A 77 8.59 -11.30 27.46
CA LYS A 77 7.73 -11.77 28.54
C LYS A 77 6.59 -10.79 28.84
N ILE A 78 6.88 -9.49 28.95
CA ILE A 78 5.86 -8.45 29.21
C ILE A 78 4.85 -8.40 28.04
N SER A 79 5.33 -8.48 26.80
CA SER A 79 4.49 -8.50 25.60
C SER A 79 3.56 -9.71 25.58
N ASP A 80 4.04 -10.88 25.96
CA ASP A 80 3.24 -12.11 26.01
C ASP A 80 2.21 -12.08 27.16
N GLU A 81 2.59 -11.59 28.34
CA GLU A 81 1.67 -11.38 29.47
C GLU A 81 0.54 -10.41 29.10
N GLU A 82 0.85 -9.33 28.38
CA GLU A 82 -0.15 -8.37 27.91
C GLU A 82 -1.09 -8.97 26.84
N ALA A 83 -0.55 -9.80 25.95
CA ALA A 83 -1.36 -10.52 24.98
C ALA A 83 -2.37 -11.47 25.67
N VAL A 84 -1.91 -12.23 26.65
CA VAL A 84 -2.79 -13.12 27.42
C VAL A 84 -3.89 -12.34 28.15
N LYS A 85 -3.59 -11.19 28.77
CA LYS A 85 -4.59 -10.32 29.41
C LYS A 85 -5.67 -9.85 28.44
N ARG A 86 -5.30 -9.63 27.16
CA ARG A 86 -6.24 -9.22 26.11
C ARG A 86 -6.95 -10.39 25.42
N GLY A 87 -6.67 -11.63 25.78
CA GLY A 87 -7.17 -12.81 25.13
C GLY A 87 -6.56 -13.04 23.73
N TRP A 88 -5.40 -12.49 23.45
CA TRP A 88 -4.70 -12.62 22.19
C TRP A 88 -3.77 -13.82 22.18
N SER A 89 -3.43 -14.33 20.98
CA SER A 89 -2.43 -15.38 20.78
C SER A 89 -1.05 -14.96 21.35
N THR A 90 -0.32 -15.91 21.92
CA THR A 90 1.09 -15.71 22.31
C THR A 90 2.02 -15.84 21.08
N SER A 91 1.56 -16.46 19.99
CA SER A 91 2.31 -16.49 18.73
C SER A 91 2.35 -15.08 18.12
N PRO A 92 3.54 -14.47 17.94
CA PRO A 92 3.63 -13.04 17.66
C PRO A 92 3.00 -12.63 16.31
N ASN A 93 3.06 -13.48 15.29
CA ASN A 93 2.43 -13.24 13.99
C ASN A 93 0.91 -13.46 14.00
N GLN A 94 0.42 -14.54 14.61
CA GLN A 94 -1.02 -14.81 14.73
C GLN A 94 -1.73 -13.73 15.53
N ARG A 95 -1.08 -13.22 16.59
CA ARG A 95 -1.61 -12.12 17.42
C ARG A 95 -2.08 -10.93 16.60
N VAL A 96 -1.35 -10.60 15.54
CA VAL A 96 -1.70 -9.48 14.63
C VAL A 96 -2.73 -9.91 13.58
N ILE A 97 -2.56 -11.10 13.02
CA ILE A 97 -3.46 -11.62 11.98
C ILE A 97 -4.90 -11.75 12.48
N ASP A 98 -5.09 -12.18 13.72
CA ASP A 98 -6.40 -12.36 14.34
C ASP A 98 -7.16 -11.03 14.58
N GLN A 99 -6.51 -9.87 14.41
CA GLN A 99 -7.13 -8.54 14.56
C GLN A 99 -7.55 -7.92 13.23
N LEU A 100 -7.27 -8.58 12.10
CA LEU A 100 -7.57 -8.06 10.77
C LEU A 100 -9.06 -8.11 10.45
N GLN A 101 -9.52 -7.16 9.64
CA GLN A 101 -10.91 -7.05 9.21
C GLN A 101 -10.99 -6.76 7.69
N PRO A 102 -12.17 -6.90 7.06
CA PRO A 102 -12.34 -6.68 5.62
C PRO A 102 -11.80 -5.33 5.13
N GLY A 103 -11.06 -5.36 4.03
CA GLY A 103 -10.43 -4.18 3.42
C GLY A 103 -9.11 -3.73 4.07
N ASP A 104 -8.64 -4.43 5.11
CA ASP A 104 -7.31 -4.18 5.68
C ASP A 104 -6.20 -4.72 4.78
N VAL A 105 -5.02 -4.11 4.88
CA VAL A 105 -3.74 -4.62 4.39
C VAL A 105 -2.77 -4.65 5.56
N LEU A 106 -2.25 -5.83 5.86
CA LEU A 106 -1.26 -5.99 6.91
C LEU A 106 0.11 -5.51 6.43
N VAL A 107 0.70 -4.56 7.15
CA VAL A 107 2.03 -4.00 6.88
C VAL A 107 2.96 -4.27 8.05
N VAL A 108 4.02 -5.03 7.82
CA VAL A 108 4.89 -5.56 8.86
C VAL A 108 6.31 -5.02 8.72
N ASP A 109 6.76 -4.28 9.72
CA ASP A 109 8.18 -3.96 9.94
C ASP A 109 8.84 -5.13 10.68
N LEU A 110 9.57 -5.95 9.93
CA LEU A 110 10.40 -7.04 10.45
C LEU A 110 11.89 -6.77 10.19
N PHE A 111 12.26 -5.50 10.12
CA PHE A 111 13.63 -4.98 9.93
C PHE A 111 14.45 -5.69 8.84
N GLY A 112 13.79 -6.16 7.75
CA GLY A 112 14.43 -6.87 6.65
C GLY A 112 14.93 -8.27 6.99
N LYS A 113 14.52 -8.86 8.11
CA LYS A 113 14.98 -10.18 8.56
C LYS A 113 14.54 -11.27 7.60
N VAL A 114 15.49 -12.05 7.08
CA VAL A 114 15.25 -13.15 6.15
C VAL A 114 15.24 -14.49 6.90
N ALA A 115 16.38 -14.99 7.32
CA ALA A 115 16.46 -16.23 8.08
C ALA A 115 15.85 -16.06 9.48
N GLY A 116 14.84 -16.87 9.81
CA GLY A 116 14.04 -16.70 11.04
C GLY A 116 13.10 -15.48 11.00
N GLY A 117 12.96 -14.81 9.84
CA GLY A 117 12.08 -13.67 9.62
C GLY A 117 10.87 -14.00 8.74
N THR A 118 10.54 -15.27 8.59
CA THR A 118 9.38 -15.70 7.81
C THR A 118 8.10 -15.42 8.58
N PHE A 119 7.42 -14.36 8.18
CA PHE A 119 6.20 -13.91 8.87
C PHE A 119 5.02 -14.86 8.61
N VAL A 120 4.82 -15.26 7.37
CA VAL A 120 3.76 -16.19 6.94
C VAL A 120 4.29 -17.29 6.02
N GLY A 121 3.63 -18.45 6.09
CA GLY A 121 3.54 -19.43 5.04
C GLY A 121 2.12 -19.44 4.48
N ASP A 122 1.78 -20.47 3.71
CA ASP A 122 0.49 -20.61 3.00
C ASP A 122 -0.74 -20.53 3.92
N ASN A 123 -0.73 -21.22 5.06
CA ASN A 123 -1.84 -21.24 6.01
C ASN A 123 -2.17 -19.84 6.55
N LEU A 124 -1.14 -19.10 7.01
CA LEU A 124 -1.35 -17.76 7.56
C LEU A 124 -1.62 -16.72 6.47
N ALA A 125 -1.05 -16.87 5.28
CA ALA A 125 -1.40 -16.04 4.13
C ALA A 125 -2.87 -16.26 3.72
N THR A 126 -3.35 -17.51 3.76
CA THR A 126 -4.76 -17.83 3.54
C THR A 126 -5.66 -17.21 4.60
N ALA A 127 -5.25 -17.22 5.88
CA ALA A 127 -5.99 -16.58 6.96
C ALA A 127 -6.09 -15.06 6.77
N ILE A 128 -5.00 -14.39 6.37
CA ILE A 128 -5.00 -12.96 6.04
C ILE A 128 -5.97 -12.68 4.89
N PHE A 129 -5.88 -13.45 3.81
CA PHE A 129 -6.75 -13.26 2.64
C PHE A 129 -8.23 -13.49 2.98
N ALA A 130 -8.55 -14.53 3.74
CA ALA A 130 -9.91 -14.82 4.18
C ALA A 130 -10.49 -13.72 5.09
N ALA A 131 -9.67 -13.13 5.97
CA ALA A 131 -10.12 -12.07 6.86
C ALA A 131 -10.29 -10.72 6.15
N THR A 132 -9.43 -10.42 5.18
CA THR A 132 -9.33 -9.06 4.62
C THR A 132 -9.87 -8.94 3.19
N GLY A 133 -9.88 -10.02 2.41
CA GLY A 133 -10.02 -9.98 0.95
C GLY A 133 -8.80 -9.36 0.25
N ASN A 134 -7.71 -9.15 0.99
CA ASN A 134 -6.50 -8.43 0.57
C ASN A 134 -5.24 -9.23 0.92
N GLY A 135 -4.08 -8.62 0.66
CA GLY A 135 -2.79 -9.20 0.95
C GLY A 135 -1.99 -8.44 2.01
N PHE A 136 -0.69 -8.37 1.81
CA PHE A 136 0.23 -7.85 2.82
C PHE A 136 1.48 -7.19 2.21
N VAL A 137 2.15 -6.38 3.04
CA VAL A 137 3.51 -5.87 2.82
C VAL A 137 4.36 -6.30 4.01
N ILE A 138 5.38 -7.12 3.79
CA ILE A 138 6.24 -7.66 4.85
C ILE A 138 7.70 -7.24 4.58
N ASP A 139 8.23 -6.35 5.41
CA ASP A 139 9.67 -6.02 5.39
C ASP A 139 10.48 -7.13 6.07
N GLY A 140 10.40 -8.31 5.50
CA GLY A 140 10.94 -9.57 5.97
C GLY A 140 10.80 -10.66 4.93
N SER A 141 10.67 -11.92 5.35
CA SER A 141 10.51 -13.05 4.44
C SER A 141 9.15 -13.75 4.57
N VAL A 142 8.85 -14.54 3.54
CA VAL A 142 7.71 -15.47 3.48
C VAL A 142 8.22 -16.85 3.09
N ARG A 143 7.38 -17.88 3.18
CA ARG A 143 7.66 -19.23 2.70
C ARG A 143 6.44 -19.85 2.02
N ASP A 144 6.57 -21.07 1.55
CA ASP A 144 5.48 -21.87 0.98
C ASP A 144 4.79 -21.16 -0.20
N LEU A 145 5.61 -20.57 -1.12
CA LEU A 145 5.07 -19.74 -2.22
C LEU A 145 4.11 -20.49 -3.12
N ASP A 146 4.33 -21.81 -3.37
CA ASP A 146 3.44 -22.62 -4.19
C ASP A 146 2.02 -22.71 -3.58
N GLY A 147 1.90 -22.65 -2.25
CA GLY A 147 0.63 -22.61 -1.54
C GLY A 147 0.03 -21.20 -1.45
N ILE A 148 0.85 -20.14 -1.49
CA ILE A 148 0.37 -18.76 -1.48
C ILE A 148 -0.04 -18.31 -2.89
N PHE A 149 0.67 -18.74 -3.92
CA PHE A 149 0.45 -18.30 -5.30
C PHE A 149 -0.98 -18.47 -5.83
N PRO A 150 -1.75 -19.52 -5.47
CA PRO A 150 -3.15 -19.63 -5.88
C PRO A 150 -4.09 -18.57 -5.28
N LEU A 151 -3.67 -17.85 -4.22
CA LEU A 151 -4.49 -16.81 -3.61
C LEU A 151 -4.48 -15.55 -4.49
N ASP A 152 -5.66 -15.08 -4.87
CA ASP A 152 -5.79 -13.88 -5.71
C ASP A 152 -5.58 -12.59 -4.90
N MET A 153 -4.38 -12.39 -4.36
CA MET A 153 -4.01 -11.24 -3.52
C MET A 153 -2.73 -10.55 -3.97
N GLY A 154 -2.58 -9.26 -3.69
CA GLY A 154 -1.30 -8.54 -3.78
C GLY A 154 -0.43 -8.86 -2.56
N ALA A 155 0.81 -9.29 -2.76
CA ALA A 155 1.73 -9.55 -1.67
C ALA A 155 3.14 -9.07 -2.01
N TYR A 156 3.74 -8.33 -1.08
CA TYR A 156 5.05 -7.70 -1.19
C TYR A 156 5.92 -8.14 -0.02
N PHE A 157 7.12 -8.65 -0.30
CA PHE A 157 8.05 -9.13 0.72
C PHE A 157 9.50 -8.98 0.27
N ARG A 158 10.46 -8.98 1.21
CA ARG A 158 11.88 -8.79 0.86
C ARG A 158 12.55 -10.06 0.34
N SER A 159 12.15 -11.22 0.84
CA SER A 159 12.80 -12.47 0.45
C SER A 159 11.94 -13.69 0.76
N VAL A 160 12.43 -14.86 0.37
CA VAL A 160 11.84 -16.16 0.69
C VAL A 160 12.82 -16.96 1.54
N HIS A 161 12.33 -17.59 2.61
CA HIS A 161 13.15 -18.46 3.44
C HIS A 161 12.31 -19.55 4.12
N PRO A 162 12.70 -20.82 4.15
CA PRO A 162 11.89 -21.92 4.68
C PRO A 162 11.78 -21.97 6.22
N SER A 163 12.59 -21.18 6.96
CA SER A 163 12.51 -21.16 8.42
C SER A 163 11.18 -20.60 8.93
N ALA A 164 10.74 -21.01 10.11
CA ALA A 164 9.67 -20.30 10.83
C ALA A 164 10.17 -18.95 11.38
N ILE A 165 9.24 -18.09 11.77
CA ILE A 165 9.54 -16.86 12.53
C ILE A 165 10.14 -17.23 13.90
N ARG A 166 11.26 -16.60 14.25
CA ARG A 166 11.95 -16.81 15.53
C ARG A 166 12.88 -15.65 15.87
N ASP A 167 13.27 -15.59 17.13
CA ASP A 167 14.21 -14.59 17.65
C ASP A 167 13.74 -13.15 17.42
N VAL A 168 12.43 -12.95 17.44
CA VAL A 168 11.77 -11.65 17.31
C VAL A 168 10.64 -11.53 18.32
N MET A 169 10.26 -10.29 18.66
CA MET A 169 9.12 -9.99 19.51
C MET A 169 8.29 -8.88 18.88
N LEU A 170 6.98 -8.93 19.06
CA LEU A 170 6.06 -7.85 18.66
C LEU A 170 6.24 -6.70 19.66
N THR A 171 6.64 -5.53 19.17
CA THR A 171 6.84 -4.31 19.97
C THR A 171 5.76 -3.27 19.77
N GLY A 172 4.98 -3.37 18.68
CA GLY A 172 3.89 -2.45 18.41
C GLY A 172 2.86 -3.04 17.44
N TYR A 173 1.60 -2.75 17.76
CA TYR A 173 0.44 -3.03 16.90
C TYR A 173 -0.36 -1.74 16.79
N ASN A 174 -0.75 -1.37 15.56
CA ASN A 174 -1.37 -0.07 15.27
C ASN A 174 -0.55 1.13 15.79
N VAL A 175 0.75 1.08 15.57
CA VAL A 175 1.72 2.14 15.87
C VAL A 175 2.40 2.60 14.59
N PRO A 176 3.02 3.79 14.56
CA PRO A 176 3.90 4.17 13.45
C PRO A 176 5.03 3.17 13.30
N ILE A 177 5.29 2.75 12.06
CA ILE A 177 6.38 1.82 11.73
C ILE A 177 7.24 2.38 10.60
N ARG A 178 8.38 1.74 10.36
CA ARG A 178 9.25 2.05 9.24
C ARG A 178 9.25 0.90 8.24
N ILE A 179 8.96 1.20 6.97
CA ILE A 179 9.11 0.27 5.85
C ILE A 179 10.17 0.84 4.91
N GLY A 180 11.36 0.25 4.92
CA GLY A 180 12.50 0.82 4.20
C GLY A 180 12.78 2.26 4.61
N GLY A 181 12.63 3.20 3.67
CA GLY A 181 12.78 4.64 3.91
C GLY A 181 11.50 5.38 4.28
N VAL A 182 10.36 4.68 4.43
CA VAL A 182 9.04 5.27 4.60
C VAL A 182 8.54 5.15 6.04
N THR A 183 7.97 6.24 6.58
CA THR A 183 7.15 6.19 7.80
C THR A 183 5.72 5.84 7.42
N VAL A 184 5.20 4.76 7.98
CA VAL A 184 3.85 4.26 7.70
C VAL A 184 3.00 4.39 8.96
N MET A 185 1.83 5.02 8.82
CA MET A 185 0.88 5.21 9.91
C MET A 185 -0.26 4.21 9.84
N PRO A 186 -0.80 3.78 11.01
CA PRO A 186 -2.03 3.00 11.03
C PRO A 186 -3.17 3.76 10.34
N GLY A 187 -3.84 3.10 9.40
CA GLY A 187 -4.94 3.69 8.65
C GLY A 187 -4.53 4.53 7.43
N ASP A 188 -3.22 4.61 7.10
CA ASP A 188 -2.82 5.03 5.76
C ASP A 188 -3.47 4.13 4.71
N VAL A 189 -3.60 4.61 3.49
CA VAL A 189 -3.97 3.78 2.35
C VAL A 189 -2.71 3.32 1.63
N VAL A 190 -2.54 2.02 1.48
CA VAL A 190 -1.46 1.47 0.66
C VAL A 190 -1.90 1.36 -0.79
N LEU A 191 -1.02 1.74 -1.71
CA LEU A 191 -1.08 1.43 -3.14
C LEU A 191 0.16 0.64 -3.52
N GLY A 192 -0.03 -0.63 -3.85
CA GLY A 192 1.02 -1.49 -4.38
C GLY A 192 0.78 -1.86 -5.83
N ASP A 193 1.81 -1.78 -6.67
CA ASP A 193 1.81 -2.22 -8.06
C ASP A 193 3.17 -2.83 -8.46
N ARG A 194 3.47 -2.88 -9.77
CA ARG A 194 4.73 -3.48 -10.26
C ARG A 194 5.98 -2.71 -9.88
N GLU A 195 5.87 -1.43 -9.57
CA GLU A 195 7.01 -0.56 -9.25
C GLU A 195 7.37 -0.63 -7.76
N GLY A 196 6.37 -0.86 -6.91
CA GLY A 196 6.55 -0.93 -5.46
C GLY A 196 5.29 -0.58 -4.70
N VAL A 197 5.46 -0.03 -3.49
CA VAL A 197 4.37 0.35 -2.61
C VAL A 197 4.49 1.82 -2.19
N SER A 198 3.37 2.55 -2.27
CA SER A 198 3.21 3.87 -1.67
C SER A 198 2.22 3.82 -0.51
N PHE A 199 2.45 4.66 0.49
CA PHE A 199 1.57 4.84 1.64
C PHE A 199 1.05 6.28 1.65
N LEU A 200 -0.28 6.40 1.57
CA LEU A 200 -0.97 7.68 1.40
C LEU A 200 -1.70 8.04 2.69
N ALA A 201 -1.33 9.17 3.28
CA ALA A 201 -2.08 9.72 4.40
C ALA A 201 -3.53 10.04 3.95
N PRO A 202 -4.57 9.64 4.70
CA PRO A 202 -5.97 9.84 4.33
C PRO A 202 -6.36 11.27 3.98
N GLU A 203 -5.72 12.26 4.60
CA GLU A 203 -5.93 13.69 4.34
C GLU A 203 -5.53 14.15 2.92
N HIS A 204 -4.72 13.36 2.22
CA HIS A 204 -4.23 13.70 0.88
C HIS A 204 -4.91 12.92 -0.25
N LEU A 205 -5.73 11.92 0.07
CA LEU A 205 -6.36 11.05 -0.93
C LEU A 205 -7.16 11.83 -1.97
N GLN A 206 -7.99 12.78 -1.53
CA GLN A 206 -8.80 13.57 -2.44
C GLN A 206 -7.94 14.35 -3.44
N ALA A 207 -6.87 15.00 -2.97
CA ALA A 207 -5.97 15.76 -3.83
C ALA A 207 -5.22 14.88 -4.84
N VAL A 208 -4.86 13.65 -4.43
CA VAL A 208 -4.21 12.67 -5.33
C VAL A 208 -5.19 12.22 -6.41
N LEU A 209 -6.42 11.86 -6.04
CA LEU A 209 -7.45 11.40 -6.97
C LEU A 209 -7.81 12.47 -8.01
N GLU A 210 -8.00 13.72 -7.58
CA GLU A 210 -8.29 14.84 -8.47
C GLU A 210 -7.16 15.10 -9.46
N ARG A 211 -5.93 15.08 -8.99
CA ARG A 211 -4.76 15.30 -9.85
C ARG A 211 -4.53 14.16 -10.83
N ALA A 212 -4.69 12.93 -10.38
CA ALA A 212 -4.54 11.75 -11.21
C ALA A 212 -5.54 11.72 -12.38
N GLU A 213 -6.77 12.18 -12.17
CA GLU A 213 -7.76 12.26 -13.24
C GLU A 213 -7.30 13.20 -14.35
N GLU A 214 -6.77 14.38 -14.01
CA GLU A 214 -6.23 15.31 -14.99
C GLU A 214 -5.05 14.72 -15.76
N THR A 215 -4.14 14.04 -15.05
CA THR A 215 -2.98 13.37 -15.66
C THR A 215 -3.44 12.27 -16.61
N ARG A 216 -4.37 11.42 -16.19
CA ARG A 216 -4.91 10.32 -17.00
C ARG A 216 -5.57 10.82 -18.31
N ILE A 217 -6.35 11.89 -18.23
CA ILE A 217 -6.97 12.49 -19.42
C ILE A 217 -5.90 13.04 -20.38
N HIS A 218 -4.87 13.70 -19.85
CA HIS A 218 -3.76 14.20 -20.65
C HIS A 218 -2.97 13.06 -21.31
N ASP A 219 -2.66 12.03 -20.56
CA ASP A 219 -1.91 10.87 -21.05
C ASP A 219 -2.67 10.09 -22.13
N GLU A 220 -3.97 9.87 -21.92
CA GLU A 220 -4.82 9.20 -22.91
C GLU A 220 -4.79 9.94 -24.24
N TRP A 221 -4.98 11.27 -24.23
CA TRP A 221 -4.93 12.09 -25.44
C TRP A 221 -3.55 12.09 -26.08
N THR A 222 -2.50 12.30 -25.29
CA THR A 222 -1.11 12.37 -25.74
C THR A 222 -0.66 11.06 -26.38
N LYS A 223 -0.91 9.93 -25.71
CA LYS A 223 -0.57 8.59 -26.22
C LYS A 223 -1.31 8.27 -27.51
N ALA A 224 -2.60 8.60 -27.60
CA ALA A 224 -3.37 8.43 -28.83
C ALA A 224 -2.77 9.24 -30.01
N LYS A 225 -2.31 10.47 -29.74
CA LYS A 225 -1.63 11.29 -30.76
C LYS A 225 -0.28 10.72 -31.19
N PHE A 226 0.55 10.26 -30.24
CA PHE A 226 1.84 9.63 -30.56
C PHE A 226 1.69 8.39 -31.44
N LEU A 227 0.68 7.55 -31.18
CA LEU A 227 0.42 6.34 -31.96
C LEU A 227 0.05 6.62 -33.42
N THR A 228 -0.28 7.87 -33.80
CA THR A 228 -0.46 8.23 -35.19
C THR A 228 0.85 8.33 -35.98
N GLY A 229 2.01 8.40 -35.27
CA GLY A 229 3.33 8.58 -35.90
C GLY A 229 3.58 9.98 -36.48
N LYS A 230 2.67 10.95 -36.29
CA LYS A 230 2.74 12.29 -36.91
C LYS A 230 3.47 13.32 -36.03
N TYR A 231 3.66 13.07 -34.78
CA TYR A 231 4.15 14.03 -33.79
C TYR A 231 5.47 13.59 -33.15
N LYS A 232 6.37 14.55 -32.90
CA LYS A 232 7.56 14.33 -32.08
C LYS A 232 7.17 14.41 -30.59
N SER A 233 7.98 13.82 -29.72
CA SER A 233 7.76 13.89 -28.26
C SER A 233 7.63 15.34 -27.78
N THR A 234 8.46 16.23 -28.28
CA THR A 234 8.49 17.66 -27.91
C THR A 234 7.27 18.47 -28.39
N ASP A 235 6.48 17.94 -29.32
CA ASP A 235 5.26 18.62 -29.81
C ASP A 235 4.10 18.50 -28.80
N LEU A 236 4.05 17.40 -28.03
CA LEU A 236 2.94 17.04 -27.18
C LEU A 236 3.28 16.99 -25.68
N TYR A 237 4.54 16.64 -25.33
CA TYR A 237 4.93 16.39 -23.93
C TYR A 237 6.00 17.39 -23.46
N PRO A 238 5.95 17.89 -22.20
CA PRO A 238 4.95 17.58 -21.16
C PRO A 238 3.57 18.23 -21.37
N ARG A 239 3.48 19.17 -22.30
CA ARG A 239 2.22 19.82 -22.73
C ARG A 239 2.36 20.27 -24.19
N PRO A 240 1.29 20.23 -24.99
CA PRO A 240 1.31 20.76 -26.34
C PRO A 240 1.56 22.28 -26.30
N LYS A 241 2.40 22.76 -27.24
CA LYS A 241 2.75 24.19 -27.38
C LYS A 241 2.07 24.85 -28.58
N ASP A 242 1.74 24.05 -29.59
CA ASP A 242 1.02 24.54 -30.77
C ASP A 242 -0.41 24.96 -30.37
N PRO A 243 -0.87 26.18 -30.73
CA PRO A 243 -2.19 26.67 -30.30
C PRO A 243 -3.36 25.79 -30.78
N ALA A 244 -3.25 25.14 -31.96
CA ALA A 244 -4.30 24.26 -32.44
C ALA A 244 -4.37 22.97 -31.63
N LEU A 245 -3.23 22.41 -31.26
CA LEU A 245 -3.15 21.24 -30.40
C LEU A 245 -3.61 21.53 -28.97
N VAL A 246 -3.28 22.70 -28.43
CA VAL A 246 -3.80 23.16 -27.12
C VAL A 246 -5.32 23.24 -27.15
N LYS A 247 -5.91 23.88 -28.17
CA LYS A 247 -7.36 23.99 -28.31
C LYS A 247 -8.02 22.62 -28.44
N GLU A 248 -7.43 21.71 -29.20
CA GLU A 248 -7.91 20.34 -29.35
C GLU A 248 -7.88 19.59 -28.02
N TYR A 249 -6.78 19.69 -27.28
CA TYR A 249 -6.63 19.05 -25.97
C TYR A 249 -7.67 19.59 -24.97
N GLU A 250 -7.88 20.90 -24.90
CA GLU A 250 -8.89 21.48 -23.99
C GLU A 250 -10.31 21.02 -24.33
N ALA A 251 -10.64 20.90 -25.60
CA ALA A 251 -11.92 20.34 -26.03
C ALA A 251 -12.06 18.86 -25.62
N TYR A 252 -10.99 18.08 -25.79
CA TYR A 252 -10.97 16.68 -25.37
C TYR A 252 -11.14 16.55 -23.85
N LYS A 253 -10.38 17.31 -23.05
CA LYS A 253 -10.48 17.37 -21.59
C LYS A 253 -11.91 17.69 -21.16
N ALA A 254 -12.51 18.74 -21.71
CA ALA A 254 -13.88 19.13 -21.39
C ALA A 254 -14.90 18.03 -21.70
N SER A 255 -14.71 17.28 -22.80
CA SER A 255 -15.59 16.16 -23.18
C SER A 255 -15.53 14.98 -22.20
N LYS A 256 -14.35 14.72 -21.62
CA LYS A 256 -14.15 13.63 -20.64
C LYS A 256 -14.73 13.99 -19.28
N MET A 257 -14.52 15.22 -18.82
CA MET A 257 -15.04 15.68 -17.53
C MET A 257 -16.57 15.75 -17.50
N LYS A 258 -17.24 16.11 -18.60
CA LYS A 258 -18.72 16.14 -18.70
C LYS A 258 -19.41 14.77 -18.68
N ARG A 259 -18.71 13.69 -18.96
CA ARG A 259 -19.29 12.32 -18.97
C ARG A 259 -19.44 11.70 -17.58
N ARG A 260 -18.93 12.35 -16.54
CA ARG A 260 -18.93 11.84 -15.15
C ARG A 260 -19.94 12.54 -14.24
N ASN A 261 -20.45 13.69 -14.65
CA ASN A 261 -21.57 14.40 -13.99
C ASN A 261 -22.89 13.99 -14.64
#